data_87727105c2af6834273929d7110f76d1
#
_entry.id   87727105c2af6834273929d7110f76d1
#
_cell.length_a   1.000
_cell.length_b   1.000
_cell.length_c   1.000
_cell.angle_alpha   90.00
_cell.angle_beta   90.00
_cell.angle_gamma   90.00
#
_symmetry.space_group_name_H-M   'P 1'
#
loop_
_entity.id
_entity.type
_entity.pdbx_description
1 polymer ?
#
loop_
_entity_poly.entity_id
_entity_poly.type
_entity_poly.pdbx_seq_one_letter_code
_entity_poly.pdbx_strand_id
1 'polypeptide(L)'
;MLKIRSLSVTYGGLNALSDVSLDVESGQFVAVVGPNGAGKTTLFKTISGVVTPITGEITYKGQNLLNVPPNERAQLGIAHVPEGRQVFASMTVMENLEMGACTRKSRARRAELLKTVLELFPILGERRDQLAGTLSGGEQQMLAIGRGLASAPDLLMLDEPSMGLAPTIVDAIFDRIEFIHRQHGVTILLVEQRVAEALELCDRGYVLETGRMVLEGSHDTLISNTRVKHAYLGM
;
A
#
# COMPACT_ATOMS: atom_id res chain seq x y z
N MET A 1 15.23 -1.54 -2.73
CA MET A 1 14.36 -2.08 -3.77
C MET A 1 13.67 -0.98 -4.58
N LEU A 2 12.89 -0.10 -3.97
CA LEU A 2 12.32 1.12 -4.57
C LEU A 2 13.13 2.34 -4.09
N LYS A 3 13.49 3.24 -5.01
CA LYS A 3 14.16 4.50 -4.69
C LYS A 3 13.47 5.63 -5.43
N ILE A 4 13.12 6.67 -4.70
CA ILE A 4 12.52 7.91 -5.23
C ILE A 4 13.46 9.05 -4.90
N ARG A 5 13.74 9.92 -5.89
CA ARG A 5 14.65 11.06 -5.75
C ARG A 5 14.00 12.32 -6.34
N SER A 6 13.91 13.34 -5.51
CA SER A 6 13.49 14.71 -5.89
C SER A 6 12.19 14.75 -6.70
N LEU A 7 11.21 13.90 -6.32
CA LEU A 7 9.96 13.74 -7.06
C LEU A 7 9.04 14.95 -6.85
N SER A 8 8.61 15.57 -7.95
CA SER A 8 7.64 16.66 -7.90
C SER A 8 6.47 16.40 -8.84
N VAL A 9 5.26 16.65 -8.34
CA VAL A 9 3.99 16.43 -9.05
C VAL A 9 3.09 17.64 -8.88
N THR A 10 2.43 18.07 -9.98
CA THR A 10 1.42 19.15 -9.93
C THR A 10 0.13 18.72 -10.60
N TYR A 11 -0.97 19.30 -10.14
CA TYR A 11 -2.29 19.24 -10.76
C TYR A 11 -2.78 20.65 -11.04
N GLY A 12 -2.96 21.01 -12.31
CA GLY A 12 -3.48 22.33 -12.67
C GLY A 12 -2.67 23.51 -12.08
N GLY A 13 -1.35 23.36 -11.95
CA GLY A 13 -0.46 24.38 -11.36
C GLY A 13 -0.32 24.31 -9.84
N LEU A 14 -1.08 23.45 -9.15
CA LEU A 14 -0.94 23.24 -7.69
C LEU A 14 0.04 22.11 -7.42
N ASN A 15 1.05 22.36 -6.57
CA ASN A 15 2.02 21.35 -6.17
C ASN A 15 1.38 20.34 -5.22
N ALA A 16 1.30 19.09 -5.65
CA ALA A 16 0.86 17.97 -4.82
C ALA A 16 2.05 17.27 -4.14
N LEU A 17 3.20 17.21 -4.82
CA LEU A 17 4.47 16.75 -4.26
C LEU A 17 5.57 17.71 -4.68
N SER A 18 6.52 17.98 -3.78
CA SER A 18 7.64 18.90 -4.00
C SER A 18 8.91 18.31 -3.41
N ASP A 19 9.84 17.88 -4.29
CA ASP A 19 11.16 17.37 -3.91
C ASP A 19 11.11 16.17 -2.95
N VAL A 20 10.20 15.23 -3.18
CA VAL A 20 9.99 14.05 -2.34
C VAL A 20 11.04 12.99 -2.66
N SER A 21 11.74 12.52 -1.63
CA SER A 21 12.70 11.42 -1.72
C SER A 21 12.41 10.38 -0.66
N LEU A 22 12.46 9.09 -1.01
CA LEU A 22 12.32 7.98 -0.07
C LEU A 22 13.01 6.71 -0.60
N ASP A 23 13.34 5.82 0.31
CA ASP A 23 13.89 4.50 0.02
C ASP A 23 13.05 3.40 0.66
N VAL A 24 12.86 2.29 -0.07
CA VAL A 24 12.28 1.04 0.44
C VAL A 24 13.23 -0.09 0.10
N GLU A 25 13.78 -0.72 1.12
CA GLU A 25 14.64 -1.90 0.95
C GLU A 25 13.79 -3.16 0.73
N SER A 26 14.39 -4.21 0.18
CA SER A 26 13.71 -5.51 0.02
C SER A 26 13.44 -6.14 1.38
N GLY A 27 12.23 -6.62 1.61
CA GLY A 27 11.81 -7.20 2.89
C GLY A 27 11.60 -6.17 3.99
N GLN A 28 11.50 -4.88 3.68
CA GLN A 28 11.24 -3.81 4.66
C GLN A 28 9.78 -3.44 4.69
N PHE A 29 9.28 -3.07 5.86
CA PHE A 29 8.00 -2.40 6.04
C PHE A 29 8.23 -0.90 6.18
N VAL A 30 7.81 -0.12 5.21
CA VAL A 30 7.93 1.34 5.21
C VAL A 30 6.55 1.97 5.32
N ALA A 31 6.41 2.94 6.24
CA ALA A 31 5.21 3.75 6.38
C ALA A 31 5.46 5.20 5.94
N VAL A 32 4.54 5.76 5.17
CA VAL A 32 4.48 7.20 4.88
C VAL A 32 3.22 7.74 5.54
N VAL A 33 3.39 8.51 6.58
CA VAL A 33 2.28 9.04 7.37
C VAL A 33 2.11 10.54 7.17
N GLY A 34 0.91 11.05 7.43
CA GLY A 34 0.62 12.48 7.32
C GLY A 34 -0.87 12.77 7.20
N PRO A 35 -1.27 14.06 7.33
CA PRO A 35 -2.67 14.45 7.28
C PRO A 35 -3.30 14.23 5.90
N ASN A 36 -4.63 14.36 5.83
CA ASN A 36 -5.34 14.38 4.55
C ASN A 36 -4.86 15.54 3.70
N GLY A 37 -4.72 15.30 2.39
CA GLY A 37 -4.18 16.29 1.47
C GLY A 37 -2.66 16.46 1.49
N ALA A 38 -1.92 15.69 2.30
CA ALA A 38 -0.45 15.76 2.36
C ALA A 38 0.25 15.31 1.06
N GLY A 39 -0.44 14.58 0.17
CA GLY A 39 0.12 14.06 -1.09
C GLY A 39 0.36 12.54 -1.11
N LYS A 40 -0.05 11.80 -0.07
CA LYS A 40 0.15 10.35 0.08
C LYS A 40 -0.36 9.53 -1.11
N THR A 41 -1.62 9.69 -1.47
CA THR A 41 -2.23 9.01 -2.63
C THR A 41 -1.59 9.46 -3.94
N THR A 42 -1.15 10.73 -4.05
CA THR A 42 -0.41 11.21 -5.24
C THR A 42 0.92 10.47 -5.39
N LEU A 43 1.66 10.28 -4.30
CA LEU A 43 2.89 9.50 -4.29
C LEU A 43 2.63 8.08 -4.83
N PHE A 44 1.61 7.40 -4.33
CA PHE A 44 1.24 6.05 -4.77
C PHE A 44 0.80 6.01 -6.24
N LYS A 45 -0.04 6.95 -6.68
CA LYS A 45 -0.44 7.07 -8.08
C LYS A 45 0.75 7.31 -9.01
N THR A 46 1.77 8.02 -8.54
CA THR A 46 3.00 8.24 -9.33
C THR A 46 3.85 6.97 -9.40
N ILE A 47 4.01 6.24 -8.29
CA ILE A 47 4.71 4.94 -8.29
C ILE A 47 3.97 3.92 -9.17
N SER A 48 2.63 3.90 -9.16
CA SER A 48 1.83 3.00 -10.01
C SER A 48 1.77 3.46 -11.48
N GLY A 49 2.21 4.68 -11.80
CA GLY A 49 2.21 5.23 -13.16
C GLY A 49 0.89 5.84 -13.63
N VAL A 50 -0.07 5.99 -12.72
CA VAL A 50 -1.34 6.69 -13.01
C VAL A 50 -1.12 8.19 -13.16
N VAL A 51 -0.11 8.71 -12.47
CA VAL A 51 0.29 10.13 -12.53
C VAL A 51 1.74 10.21 -12.99
N THR A 52 2.02 11.14 -13.91
CA THR A 52 3.37 11.43 -14.39
C THR A 52 3.95 12.59 -13.58
N PRO A 53 5.15 12.46 -12.98
CA PRO A 53 5.80 13.55 -12.28
C PRO A 53 6.34 14.60 -13.26
N ILE A 54 6.54 15.83 -12.77
CA ILE A 54 7.20 16.91 -13.56
C ILE A 54 8.71 16.73 -13.50
N THR A 55 9.25 16.39 -12.33
CA THR A 55 10.68 16.17 -12.10
C THR A 55 10.88 14.98 -11.15
N GLY A 56 12.10 14.50 -11.11
CA GLY A 56 12.53 13.43 -10.22
C GLY A 56 12.65 12.08 -10.92
N GLU A 57 13.06 11.11 -10.12
CA GLU A 57 13.30 9.74 -10.60
C GLU A 57 12.63 8.73 -9.67
N ILE A 58 12.13 7.64 -10.27
CA ILE A 58 11.61 6.47 -9.54
C ILE A 58 12.32 5.24 -10.09
N THR A 59 13.15 4.62 -9.27
CA THR A 59 13.86 3.39 -9.64
C THR A 59 13.34 2.22 -8.82
N TYR A 60 12.97 1.14 -9.50
CA TYR A 60 12.54 -0.12 -8.89
C TYR A 60 13.40 -1.27 -9.39
N LYS A 61 14.10 -1.96 -8.48
CA LYS A 61 15.05 -3.05 -8.81
C LYS A 61 16.06 -2.67 -9.91
N GLY A 62 16.53 -1.40 -9.89
CA GLY A 62 17.49 -0.88 -10.87
C GLY A 62 16.86 -0.38 -12.19
N GLN A 63 15.55 -0.54 -12.39
CA GLN A 63 14.84 -0.06 -13.57
C GLN A 63 14.13 1.26 -13.29
N ASN A 64 14.26 2.24 -14.20
CA ASN A 64 13.51 3.49 -14.11
C ASN A 64 12.03 3.25 -14.45
N LEU A 65 11.13 3.43 -13.45
CA LEU A 65 9.69 3.22 -13.61
C LEU A 65 9.02 4.27 -14.50
N LEU A 66 9.61 5.44 -14.72
CA LEU A 66 9.02 6.46 -15.60
C LEU A 66 8.96 6.00 -17.05
N ASN A 67 9.81 5.03 -17.43
CA ASN A 67 9.84 4.40 -18.76
C ASN A 67 8.98 3.13 -18.83
N VAL A 68 8.28 2.76 -17.74
CA VAL A 68 7.45 1.54 -17.68
C VAL A 68 5.97 1.92 -17.63
N PRO A 69 5.16 1.48 -18.59
CA PRO A 69 3.73 1.78 -18.57
C PRO A 69 3.03 1.14 -17.36
N PRO A 70 1.92 1.73 -16.86
CA PRO A 70 1.25 1.29 -15.62
C PRO A 70 0.90 -0.20 -15.61
N ASN A 71 0.38 -0.73 -16.72
CA ASN A 71 -0.03 -2.13 -16.84
C ASN A 71 1.15 -3.12 -16.75
N GLU A 72 2.37 -2.68 -17.02
CA GLU A 72 3.57 -3.52 -16.92
C GLU A 72 4.18 -3.51 -15.52
N ARG A 73 3.90 -2.49 -14.68
CA ARG A 73 4.43 -2.39 -13.33
C ARG A 73 4.00 -3.55 -12.44
N ALA A 74 2.78 -4.07 -12.64
CA ALA A 74 2.32 -5.29 -11.97
C ALA A 74 3.15 -6.53 -12.34
N GLN A 75 3.63 -6.64 -13.59
CA GLN A 75 4.52 -7.73 -14.03
C GLN A 75 5.91 -7.65 -13.40
N LEU A 76 6.34 -6.45 -12.98
CA LEU A 76 7.58 -6.24 -12.22
C LEU A 76 7.46 -6.66 -10.74
N GLY A 77 6.25 -6.99 -10.27
CA GLY A 77 5.97 -7.39 -8.90
C GLY A 77 5.55 -6.25 -7.99
N ILE A 78 4.98 -5.16 -8.53
CA ILE A 78 4.37 -4.08 -7.75
C ILE A 78 2.86 -4.30 -7.72
N ALA A 79 2.28 -4.49 -6.53
CA ALA A 79 0.83 -4.48 -6.33
C ALA A 79 0.42 -3.19 -5.59
N HIS A 80 -0.59 -2.51 -6.11
CA HIS A 80 -1.18 -1.34 -5.49
C HIS A 80 -2.62 -1.63 -5.09
N VAL A 81 -2.91 -1.57 -3.79
CA VAL A 81 -4.25 -1.60 -3.21
C VAL A 81 -4.65 -0.16 -2.92
N PRO A 82 -5.47 0.46 -3.77
CA PRO A 82 -5.83 1.86 -3.65
C PRO A 82 -6.83 2.10 -2.52
N GLU A 83 -6.93 3.34 -2.09
CA GLU A 83 -7.98 3.84 -1.21
C GLU A 83 -9.38 3.51 -1.75
N GLY A 84 -10.33 3.27 -0.86
CA GLY A 84 -11.72 3.00 -1.22
C GLY A 84 -11.97 1.57 -1.70
N ARG A 85 -11.08 0.62 -1.35
CA ARG A 85 -11.22 -0.84 -1.55
C ARG A 85 -11.22 -1.27 -3.02
N GLN A 86 -11.97 -0.61 -3.89
CA GLN A 86 -12.10 -0.79 -5.35
C GLN A 86 -12.22 -2.27 -5.77
N VAL A 87 -13.12 -3.02 -5.11
CA VAL A 87 -13.48 -4.38 -5.51
C VAL A 87 -14.36 -4.35 -6.76
N PHE A 88 -14.32 -5.42 -7.55
CA PHE A 88 -15.26 -5.61 -8.66
C PHE A 88 -16.61 -6.08 -8.08
N ALA A 89 -17.51 -5.15 -7.80
CA ALA A 89 -18.73 -5.36 -7.02
C ALA A 89 -19.69 -6.43 -7.63
N SER A 90 -19.73 -6.54 -8.95
CA SER A 90 -20.55 -7.50 -9.70
C SER A 90 -19.92 -8.88 -9.88
N MET A 91 -18.69 -9.06 -9.41
CA MET A 91 -17.97 -10.34 -9.41
C MET A 91 -18.04 -10.97 -8.02
N THR A 92 -17.93 -12.29 -7.95
CA THR A 92 -17.80 -13.02 -6.69
C THR A 92 -16.47 -12.72 -6.00
N VAL A 93 -16.36 -13.10 -4.72
CA VAL A 93 -15.10 -13.02 -3.97
C VAL A 93 -13.99 -13.79 -4.70
N MET A 94 -14.28 -15.03 -5.13
CA MET A 94 -13.29 -15.87 -5.79
C MET A 94 -12.86 -15.25 -7.14
N GLU A 95 -13.77 -14.77 -7.95
CA GLU A 95 -13.46 -14.10 -9.22
C GLU A 95 -12.58 -12.84 -9.01
N ASN A 96 -12.87 -12.04 -7.97
CA ASN A 96 -12.01 -10.92 -7.60
C ASN A 96 -10.57 -11.36 -7.27
N LEU A 97 -10.40 -12.43 -6.47
CA LEU A 97 -9.09 -12.97 -6.14
C LEU A 97 -8.37 -13.49 -7.37
N GLU A 98 -9.08 -14.19 -8.25
CA GLU A 98 -8.56 -14.71 -9.50
C GLU A 98 -8.07 -13.61 -10.46
N MET A 99 -8.77 -12.47 -10.48
CA MET A 99 -8.32 -11.29 -11.22
C MET A 99 -6.98 -10.76 -10.71
N GLY A 100 -6.69 -10.89 -9.41
CA GLY A 100 -5.37 -10.58 -8.84
C GLY A 100 -4.27 -11.46 -9.39
N ALA A 101 -4.54 -12.74 -9.62
CA ALA A 101 -3.57 -13.73 -10.12
C ALA A 101 -3.35 -13.64 -11.64
N CYS A 102 -3.24 -12.43 -12.21
CA CYS A 102 -3.15 -12.20 -13.66
C CYS A 102 -1.71 -12.04 -14.20
N THR A 103 -0.70 -11.88 -13.33
CA THR A 103 0.71 -11.74 -13.75
C THR A 103 1.26 -13.08 -14.25
N ARG A 104 2.34 -13.06 -15.05
CA ARG A 104 3.01 -14.30 -15.48
C ARG A 104 3.47 -15.14 -14.30
N LYS A 105 4.03 -14.49 -13.27
CA LYS A 105 4.51 -15.13 -12.03
C LYS A 105 3.36 -15.77 -11.25
N SER A 106 2.24 -15.07 -11.08
CA SER A 106 1.11 -15.55 -10.29
C SER A 106 0.29 -16.63 -11.00
N ARG A 107 0.15 -16.57 -12.34
CA ARG A 107 -0.57 -17.61 -13.11
C ARG A 107 0.01 -19.00 -12.91
N ALA A 108 1.35 -19.12 -12.86
CA ALA A 108 2.03 -20.39 -12.67
C ALA A 108 1.79 -21.02 -11.28
N ARG A 109 1.43 -20.19 -10.29
CA ARG A 109 1.21 -20.57 -8.88
C ARG A 109 -0.19 -20.23 -8.38
N ARG A 110 -1.15 -20.01 -9.29
CA ARG A 110 -2.47 -19.47 -8.96
C ARG A 110 -3.17 -20.22 -7.84
N ALA A 111 -3.24 -21.56 -7.91
CA ALA A 111 -3.93 -22.37 -6.90
C ALA A 111 -3.29 -22.25 -5.51
N GLU A 112 -1.96 -22.21 -5.45
CA GLU A 112 -1.19 -22.02 -4.21
C GLU A 112 -1.45 -20.63 -3.62
N LEU A 113 -1.35 -19.58 -4.45
CA LEU A 113 -1.55 -18.19 -4.02
C LEU A 113 -2.97 -17.96 -3.51
N LEU A 114 -3.98 -18.46 -4.21
CA LEU A 114 -5.36 -18.36 -3.76
C LEU A 114 -5.59 -19.11 -2.45
N LYS A 115 -4.99 -20.30 -2.28
CA LYS A 115 -5.04 -21.02 -1.01
C LYS A 115 -4.42 -20.18 0.12
N THR A 116 -3.22 -19.63 -0.08
CA THR A 116 -2.57 -18.77 0.91
C THR A 116 -3.44 -17.56 1.28
N VAL A 117 -4.06 -16.89 0.30
CA VAL A 117 -4.95 -15.75 0.57
C VAL A 117 -6.16 -16.17 1.40
N LEU A 118 -6.77 -17.34 1.12
CA LEU A 118 -7.91 -17.85 1.89
C LEU A 118 -7.52 -18.31 3.30
N GLU A 119 -6.29 -18.77 3.51
CA GLU A 119 -5.73 -19.05 4.84
C GLU A 119 -5.49 -17.76 5.64
N LEU A 120 -5.03 -16.69 4.97
CA LEU A 120 -4.85 -15.37 5.57
C LEU A 120 -6.18 -14.70 5.94
N PHE A 121 -7.19 -14.88 5.10
CA PHE A 121 -8.52 -14.28 5.25
C PHE A 121 -9.62 -15.36 5.16
N PRO A 122 -9.84 -16.20 6.21
CA PRO A 122 -10.78 -17.33 6.16
C PRO A 122 -12.20 -16.93 5.76
N ILE A 123 -12.65 -15.74 6.19
CA ILE A 123 -13.98 -15.19 5.84
C ILE A 123 -14.20 -15.11 4.33
N LEU A 124 -13.14 -14.87 3.54
CA LEU A 124 -13.23 -14.84 2.07
C LEU A 124 -13.49 -16.23 1.50
N GLY A 125 -12.96 -17.28 2.17
CA GLY A 125 -13.23 -18.66 1.81
C GLY A 125 -14.68 -19.07 2.08
N GLU A 126 -15.24 -18.66 3.23
CA GLU A 126 -16.63 -18.90 3.60
C GLU A 126 -17.61 -18.22 2.64
N ARG A 127 -17.22 -17.08 2.07
CA ARG A 127 -18.04 -16.23 1.19
C ARG A 127 -17.61 -16.27 -0.27
N ARG A 128 -16.88 -17.31 -0.68
CA ARG A 128 -16.20 -17.37 -1.99
C ARG A 128 -17.11 -17.10 -3.19
N ASP A 129 -18.38 -17.55 -3.10
CA ASP A 129 -19.37 -17.46 -4.18
C ASP A 129 -20.29 -16.22 -4.01
N GLN A 130 -20.10 -15.41 -2.96
CA GLN A 130 -20.85 -14.20 -2.69
C GLN A 130 -20.35 -13.04 -3.58
N LEU A 131 -21.27 -12.18 -4.05
CA LEU A 131 -20.91 -10.97 -4.80
C LEU A 131 -20.15 -9.99 -3.90
N ALA A 132 -18.99 -9.51 -4.35
CA ALA A 132 -18.13 -8.63 -3.59
C ALA A 132 -18.80 -7.32 -3.15
N GLY A 133 -19.75 -6.81 -3.95
CA GLY A 133 -20.51 -5.62 -3.62
C GLY A 133 -21.43 -5.76 -2.39
N THR A 134 -21.74 -7.00 -1.97
CA THR A 134 -22.60 -7.29 -0.81
C THR A 134 -21.84 -7.56 0.49
N LEU A 135 -20.51 -7.57 0.42
CA LEU A 135 -19.64 -7.72 1.59
C LEU A 135 -19.67 -6.47 2.47
N SER A 136 -19.42 -6.64 3.77
CA SER A 136 -19.13 -5.50 4.66
C SER A 136 -17.87 -4.74 4.24
N GLY A 137 -17.71 -3.51 4.73
CA GLY A 137 -16.54 -2.69 4.39
C GLY A 137 -15.21 -3.34 4.76
N GLY A 138 -15.14 -4.02 5.91
CA GLY A 138 -13.94 -4.74 6.33
C GLY A 138 -13.63 -5.94 5.45
N GLU A 139 -14.64 -6.73 5.08
CA GLU A 139 -14.49 -7.87 4.16
C GLU A 139 -14.07 -7.42 2.77
N GLN A 140 -14.60 -6.29 2.26
CA GLN A 140 -14.17 -5.70 1.00
C GLN A 140 -12.70 -5.26 1.07
N GLN A 141 -12.25 -4.72 2.20
CA GLN A 141 -10.84 -4.35 2.40
C GLN A 141 -9.93 -5.59 2.42
N MET A 142 -10.33 -6.65 3.14
CA MET A 142 -9.62 -7.94 3.13
C MET A 142 -9.55 -8.51 1.71
N LEU A 143 -10.65 -8.42 0.95
CA LEU A 143 -10.69 -8.87 -0.45
C LEU A 143 -9.75 -8.05 -1.34
N ALA A 144 -9.70 -6.73 -1.18
CA ALA A 144 -8.80 -5.87 -1.94
C ALA A 144 -7.31 -6.19 -1.66
N ILE A 145 -6.95 -6.39 -0.38
CA ILE A 145 -5.60 -6.81 0.03
C ILE A 145 -5.30 -8.21 -0.52
N GLY A 146 -6.22 -9.16 -0.36
CA GLY A 146 -6.10 -10.53 -0.88
C GLY A 146 -5.90 -10.56 -2.39
N ARG A 147 -6.62 -9.72 -3.15
CA ARG A 147 -6.45 -9.56 -4.59
C ARG A 147 -5.05 -9.02 -4.94
N GLY A 148 -4.54 -8.07 -4.16
CA GLY A 148 -3.16 -7.58 -4.30
C GLY A 148 -2.14 -8.69 -4.08
N LEU A 149 -2.29 -9.48 -3.01
CA LEU A 149 -1.42 -10.62 -2.68
C LEU A 149 -1.46 -11.74 -3.73
N ALA A 150 -2.63 -12.01 -4.32
CA ALA A 150 -2.79 -13.02 -5.37
C ALA A 150 -1.93 -12.74 -6.60
N SER A 151 -1.44 -11.49 -6.80
CA SER A 151 -0.49 -11.15 -7.86
C SER A 151 0.94 -11.64 -7.59
N ALA A 152 1.23 -12.23 -6.42
CA ALA A 152 2.56 -12.60 -5.92
C ALA A 152 3.54 -11.41 -5.93
N PRO A 153 3.22 -10.30 -5.25
CA PRO A 153 4.01 -9.08 -5.33
C PRO A 153 5.34 -9.22 -4.58
N ASP A 154 6.36 -8.51 -5.07
CA ASP A 154 7.59 -8.28 -4.33
C ASP A 154 7.47 -6.97 -3.49
N LEU A 155 6.62 -6.02 -3.94
CA LEU A 155 6.25 -4.80 -3.24
C LEU A 155 4.71 -4.67 -3.20
N LEU A 156 4.14 -4.68 -2.01
CA LEU A 156 2.71 -4.42 -1.77
C LEU A 156 2.56 -2.99 -1.26
N MET A 157 1.83 -2.17 -2.02
CA MET A 157 1.52 -0.79 -1.70
C MET A 157 0.07 -0.70 -1.21
N LEU A 158 -0.14 -0.18 0.01
CA LEU A 158 -1.44 -0.08 0.68
C LEU A 158 -1.79 1.39 0.93
N ASP A 159 -2.83 1.89 0.26
CA ASP A 159 -3.27 3.28 0.35
C ASP A 159 -4.44 3.40 1.33
N GLU A 160 -4.15 3.91 2.54
CA GLU A 160 -5.09 4.13 3.64
C GLU A 160 -6.04 2.92 3.90
N PRO A 161 -5.49 1.72 4.15
CA PRO A 161 -6.30 0.51 4.31
C PRO A 161 -7.26 0.54 5.51
N SER A 162 -7.04 1.43 6.48
CA SER A 162 -7.89 1.59 7.67
C SER A 162 -9.08 2.52 7.46
N MET A 163 -9.12 3.27 6.34
CA MET A 163 -10.08 4.36 6.17
C MET A 163 -11.54 3.89 6.12
N GLY A 164 -12.39 4.54 6.94
CA GLY A 164 -13.83 4.27 6.99
C GLY A 164 -14.19 2.89 7.57
N LEU A 165 -13.31 2.31 8.40
CA LEU A 165 -13.54 1.04 9.08
C LEU A 165 -13.71 1.24 10.59
N ALA A 166 -14.44 0.31 11.22
CA ALA A 166 -14.56 0.26 12.68
C ALA A 166 -13.21 -0.09 13.33
N PRO A 167 -12.88 0.42 14.54
CA PRO A 167 -11.58 0.21 15.18
C PRO A 167 -11.17 -1.26 15.25
N THR A 168 -12.05 -2.16 15.67
CA THR A 168 -11.76 -3.60 15.76
C THR A 168 -11.41 -4.25 14.42
N ILE A 169 -11.94 -3.73 13.32
CA ILE A 169 -11.61 -4.21 11.96
C ILE A 169 -10.26 -3.65 11.52
N VAL A 170 -9.96 -2.41 11.92
CA VAL A 170 -8.64 -1.80 11.64
C VAL A 170 -7.54 -2.61 12.28
N ASP A 171 -7.68 -2.94 13.57
CA ASP A 171 -6.71 -3.77 14.31
C ASP A 171 -6.49 -5.11 13.59
N ALA A 172 -7.59 -5.81 13.25
CA ALA A 172 -7.51 -7.08 12.52
C ALA A 172 -6.83 -6.96 11.15
N ILE A 173 -7.01 -5.84 10.44
CA ILE A 173 -6.33 -5.60 9.15
C ILE A 173 -4.84 -5.36 9.36
N PHE A 174 -4.46 -4.54 10.34
CA PHE A 174 -3.06 -4.27 10.64
C PHE A 174 -2.32 -5.50 11.10
N ASP A 175 -2.93 -6.33 11.98
CA ASP A 175 -2.39 -7.64 12.38
C ASP A 175 -2.12 -8.53 11.16
N ARG A 176 -3.03 -8.55 10.18
CA ARG A 176 -2.86 -9.34 8.95
C ARG A 176 -1.77 -8.78 8.05
N ILE A 177 -1.66 -7.46 7.92
CA ILE A 177 -0.60 -6.81 7.15
C ILE A 177 0.77 -7.13 7.78
N GLU A 178 0.89 -7.02 9.11
CA GLU A 178 2.10 -7.38 9.83
C GLU A 178 2.45 -8.86 9.65
N PHE A 179 1.47 -9.76 9.78
CA PHE A 179 1.66 -11.18 9.55
C PHE A 179 2.18 -11.48 8.14
N ILE A 180 1.57 -10.85 7.11
CA ILE A 180 1.99 -10.98 5.71
C ILE A 180 3.45 -10.54 5.56
N HIS A 181 3.83 -9.41 6.15
CA HIS A 181 5.20 -8.92 6.10
C HIS A 181 6.16 -9.91 6.77
N ARG A 182 5.91 -10.26 8.05
CA ARG A 182 6.83 -11.07 8.86
C ARG A 182 6.94 -12.53 8.40
N GLN A 183 5.82 -13.17 8.02
CA GLN A 183 5.82 -14.59 7.69
C GLN A 183 6.07 -14.88 6.21
N HIS A 184 5.67 -13.98 5.33
CA HIS A 184 5.82 -14.17 3.88
C HIS A 184 6.93 -13.30 3.26
N GLY A 185 7.58 -12.44 4.06
CA GLY A 185 8.71 -11.60 3.62
C GLY A 185 8.33 -10.58 2.54
N VAL A 186 7.05 -10.23 2.44
CA VAL A 186 6.57 -9.25 1.46
C VAL A 186 7.05 -7.86 1.86
N THR A 187 7.68 -7.14 0.94
CA THR A 187 8.00 -5.72 1.16
C THR A 187 6.71 -4.90 1.15
N ILE A 188 6.54 -4.06 2.16
CA ILE A 188 5.33 -3.23 2.29
C ILE A 188 5.69 -1.76 2.23
N LEU A 189 4.93 -1.02 1.44
CA LEU A 189 4.87 0.44 1.50
C LEU A 189 3.43 0.83 1.85
N LEU A 190 3.25 1.37 3.05
CA LEU A 190 1.97 1.77 3.60
C LEU A 190 1.87 3.30 3.58
N VAL A 191 0.76 3.86 3.14
CA VAL A 191 0.40 5.24 3.46
C VAL A 191 -0.81 5.24 4.38
N GLU A 192 -0.75 6.05 5.43
CA GLU A 192 -1.79 6.12 6.47
C GLU A 192 -1.92 7.48 7.09
N GLN A 193 -3.13 7.76 7.60
CA GLN A 193 -3.40 8.91 8.46
C GLN A 193 -3.27 8.55 9.95
N ARG A 194 -3.45 7.28 10.30
CA ARG A 194 -3.27 6.74 11.66
C ARG A 194 -1.79 6.56 11.95
N VAL A 195 -1.18 7.64 12.45
CA VAL A 195 0.30 7.73 12.57
C VAL A 195 0.83 6.76 13.61
N ALA A 196 0.18 6.63 14.77
CA ALA A 196 0.63 5.75 15.84
C ALA A 196 0.70 4.30 15.37
N GLU A 197 -0.43 3.78 14.88
CA GLU A 197 -0.57 2.39 14.45
C GLU A 197 0.35 2.06 13.26
N ALA A 198 0.48 3.00 12.30
CA ALA A 198 1.36 2.79 11.14
C ALA A 198 2.84 2.78 11.53
N LEU A 199 3.24 3.63 12.48
CA LEU A 199 4.63 3.68 12.96
C LEU A 199 4.99 2.48 13.83
N GLU A 200 4.05 1.90 14.58
CA GLU A 200 4.27 0.69 15.37
C GLU A 200 4.66 -0.52 14.52
N LEU A 201 4.15 -0.59 13.30
CA LEU A 201 4.36 -1.72 12.38
C LEU A 201 5.62 -1.58 11.52
N CYS A 202 6.12 -0.35 11.31
CA CYS A 202 7.13 -0.11 10.30
C CYS A 202 8.57 -0.21 10.82
N ASP A 203 9.47 -0.67 9.95
CA ASP A 203 10.92 -0.60 10.18
C ASP A 203 11.45 0.83 9.97
N ARG A 204 10.82 1.56 9.03
CA ARG A 204 11.17 2.95 8.70
C ARG A 204 9.92 3.74 8.35
N GLY A 205 9.81 4.92 8.92
CA GLY A 205 8.72 5.85 8.68
C GLY A 205 9.17 7.13 8.01
N TYR A 206 8.28 7.72 7.25
CA TYR A 206 8.39 9.06 6.65
C TYR A 206 7.17 9.88 7.02
N VAL A 207 7.35 11.13 7.37
CA VAL A 207 6.24 12.07 7.62
C VAL A 207 6.13 13.00 6.42
N LEU A 208 4.99 12.96 5.74
CA LEU A 208 4.65 13.79 4.58
C LEU A 208 3.67 14.90 5.00
N GLU A 209 4.05 16.14 4.79
CA GLU A 209 3.19 17.30 5.05
C GLU A 209 3.23 18.26 3.84
N THR A 210 2.08 18.66 3.35
CA THR A 210 1.94 19.62 2.25
C THR A 210 2.87 19.31 1.08
N GLY A 211 2.91 18.04 0.67
CA GLY A 211 3.71 17.57 -0.46
C GLY A 211 5.21 17.45 -0.21
N ARG A 212 5.69 17.55 1.02
CA ARG A 212 7.12 17.46 1.38
C ARG A 212 7.37 16.42 2.45
N MET A 213 8.47 15.66 2.34
CA MET A 213 8.97 14.85 3.45
C MET A 213 9.60 15.76 4.48
N VAL A 214 9.03 15.79 5.70
CA VAL A 214 9.48 16.68 6.79
C VAL A 214 10.29 15.95 7.84
N LEU A 215 10.08 14.65 8.00
CA LEU A 215 10.82 13.78 8.92
C LEU A 215 10.97 12.39 8.33
N GLU A 216 12.05 11.71 8.68
CA GLU A 216 12.27 10.30 8.41
C GLU A 216 13.04 9.66 9.55
N GLY A 217 12.86 8.36 9.76
CA GLY A 217 13.58 7.62 10.79
C GLY A 217 13.03 6.23 11.03
N SER A 218 13.65 5.53 11.98
CA SER A 218 13.09 4.30 12.54
C SER A 218 11.86 4.60 13.40
N HIS A 219 11.09 3.57 13.73
CA HIS A 219 10.02 3.65 14.72
C HIS A 219 10.42 4.45 15.96
N ASP A 220 11.50 4.05 16.66
CA ASP A 220 11.96 4.69 17.90
C ASP A 220 12.31 6.18 17.71
N THR A 221 12.93 6.52 16.57
CA THR A 221 13.29 7.89 16.24
C THR A 221 12.06 8.76 16.06
N LEU A 222 11.05 8.27 15.34
CA LEU A 222 9.85 9.05 15.05
C LEU A 222 8.92 9.15 16.26
N ILE A 223 8.71 8.09 17.01
CA ILE A 223 7.89 8.12 18.24
C ILE A 223 8.50 9.02 19.32
N SER A 224 9.84 9.09 19.42
CA SER A 224 10.51 9.99 20.37
C SER A 224 10.52 11.45 19.94
N ASN A 225 10.26 11.74 18.68
CA ASN A 225 10.29 13.10 18.13
C ASN A 225 9.16 13.97 18.68
N THR A 226 9.50 15.10 19.29
CA THR A 226 8.54 16.03 19.91
C THR A 226 7.47 16.54 18.93
N ARG A 227 7.84 16.79 17.67
CA ARG A 227 6.89 17.24 16.64
C ARG A 227 5.86 16.14 16.33
N VAL A 228 6.29 14.87 16.22
CA VAL A 228 5.39 13.73 15.98
C VAL A 228 4.45 13.54 17.17
N LYS A 229 4.97 13.64 18.39
CA LYS A 229 4.16 13.54 19.62
C LYS A 229 3.04 14.57 19.67
N HIS A 230 3.39 15.83 19.50
CA HIS A 230 2.41 16.94 19.58
C HIS A 230 1.44 16.95 18.40
N ALA A 231 1.91 16.71 17.16
CA ALA A 231 1.06 16.83 15.98
C ALA A 231 0.15 15.62 15.75
N TYR A 232 0.58 14.42 16.16
CA TYR A 232 -0.07 13.18 15.72
C TYR A 232 -0.39 12.18 16.82
N LEU A 233 0.29 12.21 18.00
CA LEU A 233 0.07 11.25 19.09
C LEU A 233 -0.72 11.85 20.26
N GLY A 234 -1.08 13.13 20.21
CA GLY A 234 -1.89 13.79 21.24
C GLY A 234 -1.19 13.94 22.60
N MET A 235 0.15 13.94 22.60
CA MET A 235 0.99 14.03 23.82
C MET A 235 1.65 15.40 23.92
#